data_4a1efce80f8509633b397be8c4b12759
#
_entry.id   4a1efce80f8509633b397be8c4b12759
#
_cell.length_a   1.000
_cell.length_b   1.000
_cell.length_c   1.000
_cell.angle_alpha   90.00
_cell.angle_beta   90.00
_cell.angle_gamma   90.00
#
_symmetry.space_group_name_H-M   'P 1'
#
loop_
_entity.id
_entity.type
_entity.pdbx_description
1 polymer ?
#
loop_
_entity_poly.entity_id
_entity_poly.type
_entity_poly.pdbx_seq_one_letter_code
_entity_poly.pdbx_strand_id
1 'polypeptide(L)'
;MSNSGIGKVAVLTQYNSRSLRDHLMSSKWWDFGRKQGGLFVFTPYTSNAGSTWFRGTADSIYQNMTFLKRSNEEYVVITSGDSVYKMDYRKVLEYHKEKNADITVVYQKMTGKDLSKFGILQMDADNKLEGFEEKPEQPKSDAASLGIYVISRTQLINLLNQIIPEGRYSLVKDIIIRFIHTLKIYGYEYDGYWNAIGTGIAAYFETNMDFLKKDIRDHFINEYPYIETKPKDEPPAKYNRGADVTDSIVGSGAIFDGKVEHSVVFRRVRVGKGAAVRNSILMEGCQIGENQQSKTHPGVEHQTAPCLLHVTESPPSQSACGTFLWPAGYPE
;
A
#
# COMPACT_ATOMS: atom_id res chain seq x y z
N MET A 1 12.25 0.59 -2.57
CA MET A 1 13.33 0.76 -1.56
C MET A 1 14.68 0.32 -2.09
N SER A 2 14.87 -0.91 -2.58
CA SER A 2 16.16 -1.37 -3.15
C SER A 2 16.69 -0.42 -4.23
N ASN A 3 15.86 -0.02 -5.17
CA ASN A 3 16.19 0.94 -6.23
C ASN A 3 16.70 2.33 -5.73
N SER A 4 16.40 2.69 -4.50
CA SER A 4 16.89 3.91 -3.85
C SER A 4 18.11 3.66 -2.96
N GLY A 5 18.72 2.47 -3.05
CA GLY A 5 19.91 2.12 -2.26
C GLY A 5 19.62 1.75 -0.79
N ILE A 6 18.36 1.59 -0.41
CA ILE A 6 17.99 1.13 0.94
C ILE A 6 18.26 -0.37 1.02
N GLY A 7 19.32 -0.75 1.72
CA GLY A 7 19.78 -2.14 1.82
C GLY A 7 19.21 -2.93 2.98
N LYS A 8 18.47 -2.31 3.90
CA LYS A 8 17.94 -2.95 5.10
C LYS A 8 16.50 -2.52 5.34
N VAL A 9 15.58 -3.47 5.28
CA VAL A 9 14.13 -3.19 5.36
C VAL A 9 13.50 -4.05 6.44
N ALA A 10 12.66 -3.44 7.29
CA ALA A 10 11.81 -4.11 8.26
C ALA A 10 10.34 -3.95 7.83
N VAL A 11 9.62 -5.06 7.67
CA VAL A 11 8.17 -5.08 7.45
C VAL A 11 7.51 -5.44 8.77
N LEU A 12 6.74 -4.49 9.34
CA LEU A 12 5.99 -4.69 10.57
C LEU A 12 4.56 -5.09 10.18
N THR A 13 4.16 -6.31 10.51
CA THR A 13 2.85 -6.86 10.11
C THR A 13 2.13 -7.48 11.29
N GLN A 14 0.81 -7.43 11.30
CA GLN A 14 -0.01 -7.87 12.43
C GLN A 14 -1.09 -8.86 12.03
N TYR A 15 -2.10 -8.44 11.27
CA TYR A 15 -3.21 -9.30 10.85
C TYR A 15 -2.83 -10.15 9.63
N ASN A 16 -3.29 -11.41 9.60
CA ASN A 16 -3.18 -12.31 8.44
C ASN A 16 -1.78 -12.34 7.80
N SER A 17 -0.73 -12.24 8.63
CA SER A 17 0.65 -12.05 8.19
C SER A 17 1.25 -13.24 7.44
N ARG A 18 0.64 -14.44 7.54
CA ARG A 18 1.20 -15.68 6.96
C ARG A 18 1.38 -15.56 5.46
N SER A 19 0.34 -15.20 4.73
CA SER A 19 0.37 -15.06 3.27
C SER A 19 1.40 -14.00 2.83
N LEU A 20 1.45 -12.86 3.52
CA LEU A 20 2.45 -11.82 3.25
C LEU A 20 3.88 -12.32 3.52
N ARG A 21 4.11 -13.02 4.63
CA ARG A 21 5.39 -13.62 4.94
C ARG A 21 5.82 -14.61 3.87
N ASP A 22 4.94 -15.52 3.47
CA ASP A 22 5.23 -16.51 2.43
C ASP A 22 5.56 -15.85 1.09
N HIS A 23 4.90 -14.73 0.77
CA HIS A 23 5.22 -13.92 -0.40
C HIS A 23 6.60 -13.26 -0.27
N LEU A 24 6.91 -12.66 0.87
CA LEU A 24 8.16 -11.96 1.12
C LEU A 24 9.36 -12.89 1.39
N MET A 25 9.14 -14.15 1.71
CA MET A 25 10.21 -15.13 1.90
C MET A 25 11.09 -15.25 0.64
N SER A 26 12.39 -15.55 0.89
CA SER A 26 13.42 -15.52 -0.15
C SER A 26 13.71 -14.10 -0.66
N SER A 27 14.45 -13.37 0.17
CA SER A 27 14.84 -11.96 -0.05
C SER A 27 15.58 -11.69 -1.38
N LYS A 28 16.05 -12.73 -2.08
CA LYS A 28 16.70 -12.63 -3.39
C LYS A 28 15.82 -11.99 -4.47
N TRP A 29 14.50 -12.18 -4.41
CA TRP A 29 13.54 -11.62 -5.37
C TRP A 29 13.35 -10.11 -5.24
N TRP A 30 13.80 -9.57 -4.12
CA TRP A 30 13.66 -8.17 -3.76
C TRP A 30 15.01 -7.44 -3.73
N ASP A 31 16.07 -8.06 -4.26
CA ASP A 31 17.47 -7.60 -4.18
C ASP A 31 17.98 -7.35 -2.74
N PHE A 32 17.45 -8.08 -1.76
CA PHE A 32 17.88 -8.03 -0.36
C PHE A 32 18.69 -9.24 0.08
N GLY A 33 19.19 -10.05 -0.84
CA GLY A 33 19.98 -11.26 -0.56
C GLY A 33 21.46 -11.01 -0.28
N ARG A 34 21.87 -9.81 0.13
CA ARG A 34 23.26 -9.40 0.36
C ARG A 34 23.76 -9.83 1.74
N LYS A 35 25.10 -9.91 1.92
CA LYS A 35 25.73 -10.24 3.22
C LYS A 35 25.43 -9.19 4.32
N GLN A 36 25.24 -7.93 3.94
CA GLN A 36 24.89 -6.85 4.86
C GLN A 36 23.54 -6.29 4.44
N GLY A 37 22.65 -6.02 5.41
CA GLY A 37 21.29 -5.57 5.16
C GLY A 37 20.29 -6.73 5.19
N GLY A 38 19.25 -6.67 4.36
CA GLY A 38 18.24 -7.70 4.21
C GLY A 38 16.81 -7.25 4.43
N LEU A 39 15.88 -8.14 4.11
CA LEU A 39 14.44 -7.98 4.35
C LEU A 39 14.05 -8.77 5.60
N PHE A 40 13.53 -8.09 6.61
CA PHE A 40 13.10 -8.64 7.88
C PHE A 40 11.59 -8.48 8.03
N VAL A 41 10.88 -9.52 8.43
CA VAL A 41 9.44 -9.47 8.68
C VAL A 41 9.20 -9.74 10.16
N PHE A 42 8.62 -8.75 10.84
CA PHE A 42 8.30 -8.79 12.26
C PHE A 42 6.80 -8.88 12.47
N THR A 43 6.41 -9.79 13.35
CA THR A 43 5.05 -9.94 13.86
C THR A 43 5.02 -9.63 15.34
N PRO A 44 3.88 -9.27 15.92
CA PRO A 44 3.75 -9.20 17.37
C PRO A 44 4.16 -10.53 18.03
N TYR A 45 4.81 -10.45 19.17
CA TYR A 45 5.16 -11.63 19.97
C TYR A 45 4.73 -11.42 21.42
N THR A 46 4.45 -12.50 22.10
CA THR A 46 4.16 -12.48 23.54
C THR A 46 5.44 -12.21 24.30
N SER A 47 5.51 -11.08 24.98
CA SER A 47 6.59 -10.78 25.92
C SER A 47 6.13 -11.10 27.35
N ASN A 48 7.09 -11.15 28.29
CA ASN A 48 6.79 -11.29 29.72
C ASN A 48 5.89 -10.16 30.26
N ALA A 49 5.75 -9.05 29.52
CA ALA A 49 4.85 -7.95 29.83
C ALA A 49 3.41 -8.16 29.29
N GLY A 50 3.10 -9.29 28.66
CA GLY A 50 1.74 -9.72 28.32
C GLY A 50 1.12 -9.12 27.06
N SER A 51 1.79 -8.22 26.32
CA SER A 51 1.21 -7.64 25.09
C SER A 51 1.44 -8.57 23.90
N THR A 52 0.36 -8.97 23.21
CA THR A 52 0.40 -9.80 22.01
C THR A 52 0.21 -9.02 20.72
N TRP A 53 -0.24 -7.77 20.79
CA TRP A 53 -0.57 -6.94 19.62
C TRP A 53 0.14 -5.59 19.67
N PHE A 54 0.47 -5.03 18.49
CA PHE A 54 0.92 -3.64 18.39
C PHE A 54 -0.24 -2.70 18.70
N ARG A 55 -0.06 -1.80 19.65
CA ARG A 55 -1.07 -0.84 20.10
C ARG A 55 -1.19 0.37 19.18
N GLY A 56 -0.24 0.54 18.26
CA GLY A 56 -0.20 1.62 17.29
C GLY A 56 1.08 1.61 16.47
N THR A 57 1.20 2.55 15.55
CA THR A 57 2.32 2.63 14.61
C THR A 57 3.67 2.91 15.29
N ALA A 58 3.71 3.74 16.33
CA ALA A 58 4.92 3.96 17.11
C ALA A 58 5.27 2.74 17.98
N ASP A 59 4.27 2.06 18.55
CA ASP A 59 4.46 0.87 19.36
C ASP A 59 5.04 -0.30 18.54
N SER A 60 4.60 -0.45 17.29
CA SER A 60 5.13 -1.49 16.40
C SER A 60 6.63 -1.32 16.14
N ILE A 61 7.10 -0.09 16.00
CA ILE A 61 8.53 0.22 15.86
C ILE A 61 9.25 0.00 17.19
N TYR A 62 8.66 0.44 18.29
CA TYR A 62 9.26 0.31 19.63
C TYR A 62 9.45 -1.15 20.05
N GLN A 63 8.47 -2.01 19.82
CA GLN A 63 8.60 -3.44 20.12
C GLN A 63 9.75 -4.10 19.33
N ASN A 64 10.13 -3.52 18.18
CA ASN A 64 11.24 -3.96 17.35
C ASN A 64 12.48 -3.04 17.48
N MET A 65 12.63 -2.31 18.59
CA MET A 65 13.70 -1.35 18.86
C MET A 65 15.10 -1.95 18.68
N THR A 66 15.27 -3.25 18.96
CA THR A 66 16.54 -3.96 18.81
C THR A 66 17.03 -3.91 17.35
N PHE A 67 16.11 -3.94 16.37
CA PHE A 67 16.46 -3.80 14.96
C PHE A 67 17.09 -2.43 14.68
N LEU A 68 16.51 -1.35 15.19
CA LEU A 68 17.06 0.00 15.06
C LEU A 68 18.39 0.15 15.79
N LYS A 69 18.51 -0.36 17.02
CA LYS A 69 19.74 -0.27 17.82
C LYS A 69 20.92 -1.03 17.22
N ARG A 70 20.64 -2.14 16.52
CA ARG A 70 21.66 -2.94 15.80
C ARG A 70 21.95 -2.46 14.38
N SER A 71 21.26 -1.43 13.92
CA SER A 71 21.47 -0.80 12.61
C SER A 71 22.54 0.31 12.73
N ASN A 72 23.31 0.48 11.66
CA ASN A 72 24.35 1.49 11.58
C ASN A 72 23.93 2.69 10.70
N GLU A 73 22.83 2.55 10.00
CA GLU A 73 22.28 3.56 9.11
C GLU A 73 21.86 4.80 9.91
N GLU A 74 22.20 5.98 9.40
CA GLU A 74 21.95 7.26 10.07
C GLU A 74 20.46 7.64 10.01
N TYR A 75 19.81 7.37 8.89
CA TYR A 75 18.43 7.75 8.64
C TYR A 75 17.51 6.55 8.52
N VAL A 76 16.25 6.75 8.86
CA VAL A 76 15.16 5.77 8.74
C VAL A 76 14.07 6.36 7.85
N VAL A 77 13.65 5.60 6.85
CA VAL A 77 12.44 5.88 6.07
C VAL A 77 11.32 5.00 6.61
N ILE A 78 10.24 5.61 7.05
CA ILE A 78 9.03 4.91 7.51
C ILE A 78 7.98 5.08 6.43
N THR A 79 7.35 3.99 5.99
CA THR A 79 6.31 4.03 4.96
C THR A 79 5.11 3.20 5.36
N SER A 80 3.91 3.64 4.98
CA SER A 80 2.73 2.78 4.96
C SER A 80 2.87 1.69 3.88
N GLY A 81 2.31 0.51 4.13
CA GLY A 81 2.34 -0.63 3.21
C GLY A 81 1.06 -0.79 2.37
N ASP A 82 0.13 0.15 2.44
CA ASP A 82 -1.20 0.10 1.82
C ASP A 82 -1.36 1.09 0.65
N SER A 83 -0.26 1.53 0.07
CA SER A 83 -0.27 2.50 -1.03
C SER A 83 0.53 1.99 -2.24
N VAL A 84 0.08 2.36 -3.43
CA VAL A 84 0.73 2.07 -4.70
C VAL A 84 1.40 3.33 -5.22
N TYR A 85 2.72 3.30 -5.34
CA TYR A 85 3.53 4.42 -5.83
C TYR A 85 4.94 3.94 -6.22
N LYS A 86 5.68 4.81 -6.91
CA LYS A 86 7.06 4.57 -7.33
C LYS A 86 7.89 5.83 -7.04
N MET A 87 8.66 5.80 -5.96
CA MET A 87 9.40 6.97 -5.45
C MET A 87 10.89 6.70 -5.31
N ASP A 88 11.71 7.69 -5.62
CA ASP A 88 13.13 7.72 -5.29
C ASP A 88 13.34 8.37 -3.92
N TYR A 89 13.55 7.57 -2.90
CA TYR A 89 13.76 8.04 -1.53
C TYR A 89 15.06 8.83 -1.34
N ARG A 90 16.02 8.75 -2.27
CA ARG A 90 17.26 9.57 -2.22
C ARG A 90 16.92 11.03 -2.29
N LYS A 91 16.00 11.45 -3.17
CA LYS A 91 15.55 12.83 -3.30
C LYS A 91 14.89 13.34 -2.01
N VAL A 92 14.10 12.51 -1.35
CA VAL A 92 13.49 12.88 -0.06
C VAL A 92 14.56 13.05 1.03
N LEU A 93 15.56 12.16 1.05
CA LEU A 93 16.67 12.24 2.00
C LEU A 93 17.58 13.46 1.73
N GLU A 94 17.86 13.79 0.47
CA GLU A 94 18.62 14.99 0.09
C GLU A 94 17.90 16.25 0.57
N TYR A 95 16.59 16.36 0.33
CA TYR A 95 15.76 17.45 0.84
C TYR A 95 15.76 17.52 2.38
N HIS A 96 15.63 16.37 3.06
CA HIS A 96 15.69 16.29 4.51
C HIS A 96 17.00 16.88 5.06
N LYS A 97 18.13 16.56 4.43
CA LYS A 97 19.45 17.10 4.79
C LYS A 97 19.59 18.60 4.47
N GLU A 98 19.12 19.02 3.30
CA GLU A 98 19.14 20.42 2.88
C GLU A 98 18.40 21.33 3.86
N LYS A 99 17.21 20.91 4.28
CA LYS A 99 16.37 21.62 5.26
C LYS A 99 16.89 21.49 6.70
N ASN A 100 17.91 20.67 6.93
CA ASN A 100 18.34 20.30 8.29
C ASN A 100 17.14 19.94 9.17
N ALA A 101 16.26 19.10 8.60
CA ALA A 101 15.00 18.71 9.21
C ALA A 101 15.19 17.65 10.30
N ASP A 102 14.38 17.68 11.35
CA ASP A 102 14.25 16.60 12.32
C ASP A 102 13.37 15.48 11.77
N ILE A 103 12.29 15.86 11.07
CA ILE A 103 11.37 14.95 10.38
C ILE A 103 11.00 15.57 9.03
N THR A 104 10.99 14.75 7.97
CA THR A 104 10.38 15.13 6.69
C THR A 104 9.15 14.27 6.46
N VAL A 105 8.01 14.89 6.15
CA VAL A 105 6.74 14.26 5.82
C VAL A 105 6.52 14.38 4.32
N VAL A 106 6.33 13.27 3.62
CA VAL A 106 6.00 13.33 2.21
C VAL A 106 4.50 13.57 2.05
N TYR A 107 4.14 14.52 1.18
CA TYR A 107 2.76 14.87 0.91
C TYR A 107 2.51 15.02 -0.60
N GLN A 108 1.23 15.01 -0.97
CA GLN A 108 0.78 15.35 -2.31
C GLN A 108 -0.42 16.30 -2.24
N LYS A 109 -0.47 17.27 -3.14
CA LYS A 109 -1.67 18.10 -3.31
C LYS A 109 -2.73 17.31 -4.07
N MET A 110 -3.88 17.12 -3.45
CA MET A 110 -4.97 16.30 -3.98
C MET A 110 -6.22 17.14 -4.16
N THR A 111 -6.46 17.57 -5.41
CA THR A 111 -7.66 18.33 -5.75
C THR A 111 -8.79 17.38 -6.17
N GLY A 112 -10.01 17.59 -5.67
CA GLY A 112 -11.20 16.84 -6.10
C GLY A 112 -11.33 15.41 -5.53
N LYS A 113 -10.47 15.02 -4.59
CA LYS A 113 -10.57 13.74 -3.85
C LYS A 113 -11.15 13.94 -2.45
N ASP A 114 -11.74 12.89 -1.89
CA ASP A 114 -12.14 12.86 -0.48
C ASP A 114 -10.90 12.80 0.42
N LEU A 115 -10.57 13.93 1.02
CA LEU A 115 -9.40 14.11 1.88
C LEU A 115 -9.65 13.68 3.33
N SER A 116 -10.88 13.37 3.71
CA SER A 116 -11.24 13.00 5.10
C SER A 116 -10.57 11.70 5.59
N LYS A 117 -9.99 10.94 4.67
CA LYS A 117 -9.30 9.67 4.96
C LYS A 117 -7.79 9.83 5.22
N PHE A 118 -7.25 11.02 5.03
CA PHE A 118 -5.80 11.29 5.09
C PHE A 118 -5.45 12.26 6.21
N GLY A 119 -4.18 12.25 6.60
CA GLY A 119 -3.62 13.32 7.40
C GLY A 119 -3.37 14.54 6.52
N ILE A 120 -3.77 15.73 6.96
CA ILE A 120 -3.71 16.97 6.19
C ILE A 120 -2.67 17.90 6.79
N LEU A 121 -1.72 18.35 5.97
CA LEU A 121 -0.64 19.24 6.36
C LEU A 121 -1.04 20.70 6.16
N GLN A 122 -0.66 21.54 7.14
CA GLN A 122 -0.65 23.00 7.03
C GLN A 122 0.80 23.45 7.14
N MET A 123 1.28 24.20 6.17
CA MET A 123 2.70 24.56 6.02
C MET A 123 2.84 26.05 5.72
N ASP A 124 3.98 26.60 6.14
CA ASP A 124 4.40 27.94 5.74
C ASP A 124 4.96 27.97 4.30
N ALA A 125 5.44 29.15 3.87
CA ALA A 125 6.01 29.36 2.53
C ALA A 125 7.31 28.57 2.29
N ASP A 126 7.98 28.11 3.33
CA ASP A 126 9.22 27.29 3.26
C ASP A 126 8.95 25.78 3.41
N ASN A 127 7.69 25.38 3.36
CA ASN A 127 7.18 24.02 3.58
C ASN A 127 7.44 23.49 5.00
N LYS A 128 7.67 24.35 6.00
CA LYS A 128 7.72 23.94 7.38
C LYS A 128 6.30 23.72 7.91
N LEU A 129 6.08 22.61 8.62
CA LEU A 129 4.77 22.30 9.18
C LEU A 129 4.44 23.26 10.34
N GLU A 130 3.26 23.87 10.21
CA GLU A 130 2.61 24.68 11.24
C GLU A 130 1.44 23.93 11.91
N GLY A 131 0.81 23.01 11.16
CA GLY A 131 -0.29 22.20 11.62
C GLY A 131 -0.40 20.87 10.91
N PHE A 132 -1.04 19.90 11.58
CA PHE A 132 -1.36 18.59 11.03
C PHE A 132 -2.71 18.12 11.59
N GLU A 133 -3.64 17.82 10.69
CA GLU A 133 -4.97 17.32 11.03
C GLU A 133 -5.09 15.86 10.62
N GLU A 134 -5.31 14.96 11.57
CA GLU A 134 -5.47 13.53 11.28
C GLU A 134 -6.92 13.22 10.91
N LYS A 135 -7.14 12.94 9.62
CA LYS A 135 -8.45 12.53 9.08
C LYS A 135 -9.60 13.51 9.42
N PRO A 136 -9.46 14.80 9.08
CA PRO A 136 -10.47 15.79 9.39
C PRO A 136 -11.72 15.63 8.51
N GLU A 137 -12.90 15.87 9.06
CA GLU A 137 -14.15 15.92 8.29
C GLU A 137 -14.16 17.10 7.28
N GLN A 138 -13.52 18.21 7.66
CA GLN A 138 -13.37 19.40 6.83
C GLN A 138 -11.91 19.81 6.75
N PRO A 139 -11.16 19.34 5.75
CA PRO A 139 -9.74 19.62 5.60
C PRO A 139 -9.50 21.11 5.31
N LYS A 140 -8.49 21.70 5.97
CA LYS A 140 -8.10 23.11 5.79
C LYS A 140 -7.09 23.34 4.67
N SER A 141 -6.55 22.26 4.10
CA SER A 141 -5.54 22.27 3.05
C SER A 141 -5.78 21.10 2.11
N ASP A 142 -5.24 21.17 0.89
CA ASP A 142 -5.21 20.08 -0.08
C ASP A 142 -3.95 19.20 0.02
N ALA A 143 -3.03 19.51 0.93
CA ALA A 143 -1.78 18.79 1.14
C ALA A 143 -1.99 17.53 1.99
N ALA A 144 -2.24 16.40 1.32
CA ALA A 144 -2.46 15.11 1.97
C ALA A 144 -1.14 14.37 2.25
N SER A 145 -0.94 13.93 3.50
CA SER A 145 0.18 13.07 3.89
C SER A 145 0.10 11.72 3.20
N LEU A 146 1.21 11.29 2.62
CA LEU A 146 1.31 9.97 1.97
C LEU A 146 1.69 8.85 2.96
N GLY A 147 1.81 9.15 4.26
CA GLY A 147 2.25 8.18 5.26
C GLY A 147 3.71 7.77 5.10
N ILE A 148 4.53 8.66 4.54
CA ILE A 148 5.96 8.44 4.30
C ILE A 148 6.74 9.49 5.07
N TYR A 149 7.71 9.04 5.87
CA TYR A 149 8.48 9.89 6.77
C TYR A 149 9.96 9.57 6.69
N VAL A 150 10.80 10.62 6.76
CA VAL A 150 12.26 10.49 6.93
C VAL A 150 12.65 11.12 8.27
N ILE A 151 13.42 10.41 9.06
CA ILE A 151 13.88 10.83 10.40
C ILE A 151 15.25 10.22 10.68
N SER A 152 16.10 10.91 11.45
CA SER A 152 17.34 10.29 11.91
C SER A 152 17.04 9.11 12.86
N ARG A 153 17.82 8.04 12.76
CA ARG A 153 17.63 6.84 13.60
C ARG A 153 17.73 7.16 15.09
N THR A 154 18.68 8.01 15.46
CA THR A 154 18.87 8.42 16.86
C THR A 154 17.67 9.21 17.37
N GLN A 155 17.18 10.16 16.58
CA GLN A 155 15.99 10.95 16.94
C GLN A 155 14.75 10.07 17.11
N LEU A 156 14.53 9.11 16.19
CA LEU A 156 13.43 8.16 16.28
C LEU A 156 13.49 7.35 17.58
N ILE A 157 14.67 6.82 17.92
CA ILE A 157 14.88 6.04 19.16
C ILE A 157 14.57 6.90 20.39
N ASN A 158 15.04 8.14 20.43
CA ASN A 158 14.81 9.04 21.55
C ASN A 158 13.32 9.37 21.73
N LEU A 159 12.63 9.72 20.64
CA LEU A 159 11.20 10.02 20.67
C LEU A 159 10.37 8.82 21.12
N LEU A 160 10.66 7.61 20.60
CA LEU A 160 9.97 6.39 21.00
C LEU A 160 10.19 6.06 22.50
N ASN A 161 11.41 6.22 22.99
CA ASN A 161 11.71 6.01 24.42
C ASN A 161 10.99 7.02 25.33
N GLN A 162 10.70 8.21 24.81
CA GLN A 162 9.95 9.23 25.54
C GLN A 162 8.44 8.92 25.57
N ILE A 163 7.82 8.64 24.40
CA ILE A 163 6.35 8.59 24.31
C ILE A 163 5.73 7.26 24.76
N ILE A 164 6.42 6.12 24.52
CA ILE A 164 5.83 4.81 24.82
C ILE A 164 5.61 4.58 26.33
N PRO A 165 6.52 4.96 27.24
CA PRO A 165 6.25 4.87 28.67
C PRO A 165 5.09 5.74 29.15
N GLU A 166 4.76 6.82 28.42
CA GLU A 166 3.60 7.69 28.69
C GLU A 166 2.26 7.07 28.21
N GLY A 167 2.27 5.86 27.64
CA GLY A 167 1.07 5.22 27.08
C GLY A 167 0.66 5.75 25.70
N ARG A 168 1.58 6.34 24.94
CA ARG A 168 1.36 6.94 23.62
C ARG A 168 1.93 6.07 22.53
N TYR A 169 1.13 5.73 21.50
CA TYR A 169 1.44 4.66 20.56
C TYR A 169 1.35 5.04 19.09
N SER A 170 0.89 6.26 18.77
CA SER A 170 0.71 6.73 17.39
C SER A 170 1.91 7.56 16.92
N LEU A 171 2.48 7.21 15.76
CA LEU A 171 3.54 8.01 15.13
C LEU A 171 3.05 9.41 14.77
N VAL A 172 1.85 9.52 14.22
CA VAL A 172 1.29 10.80 13.80
C VAL A 172 0.86 11.64 15.00
N LYS A 173 -0.05 11.12 15.84
CA LYS A 173 -0.62 11.90 16.94
C LYS A 173 0.41 12.23 18.03
N ASP A 174 1.24 11.25 18.39
CA ASP A 174 2.10 11.34 19.56
C ASP A 174 3.53 11.78 19.26
N ILE A 175 3.94 11.80 17.97
CA ILE A 175 5.21 12.38 17.54
C ILE A 175 4.97 13.60 16.66
N ILE A 176 4.37 13.47 15.47
CA ILE A 176 4.30 14.57 14.51
C ILE A 176 3.49 15.74 15.07
N ILE A 177 2.24 15.50 15.47
CA ILE A 177 1.35 16.56 15.97
C ILE A 177 1.87 17.13 17.30
N ARG A 178 2.29 16.26 18.22
CA ARG A 178 2.74 16.69 19.55
C ARG A 178 3.98 17.57 19.50
N PHE A 179 4.94 17.25 18.65
CA PHE A 179 6.22 17.95 18.60
C PHE A 179 6.34 18.93 17.43
N ILE A 180 5.23 19.27 16.77
CA ILE A 180 5.20 20.11 15.56
C ILE A 180 5.85 21.50 15.78
N HIS A 181 5.74 22.06 16.97
CA HIS A 181 6.31 23.37 17.32
C HIS A 181 7.73 23.29 17.91
N THR A 182 8.19 22.11 18.28
CA THR A 182 9.51 21.90 18.91
C THR A 182 10.52 21.28 17.99
N LEU A 183 10.07 20.50 17.01
CA LEU A 183 10.90 19.89 15.98
C LEU A 183 10.80 20.67 14.66
N LYS A 184 11.88 20.58 13.87
CA LYS A 184 11.92 21.09 12.50
C LYS A 184 11.28 20.05 11.59
N ILE A 185 9.97 20.14 11.37
CA ILE A 185 9.21 19.22 10.52
C ILE A 185 8.91 19.92 9.20
N TYR A 186 9.31 19.32 8.09
CA TYR A 186 9.12 19.86 6.74
C TYR A 186 8.33 18.93 5.86
N GLY A 187 7.51 19.50 4.96
CA GLY A 187 6.80 18.78 3.91
C GLY A 187 7.65 18.66 2.65
N TYR A 188 7.73 17.45 2.09
CA TYR A 188 8.30 17.20 0.76
C TYR A 188 7.15 16.86 -0.21
N GLU A 189 6.97 17.69 -1.24
CA GLU A 189 5.94 17.47 -2.25
C GLU A 189 6.34 16.34 -3.21
N TYR A 190 5.46 15.37 -3.38
CA TYR A 190 5.58 14.30 -4.34
C TYR A 190 4.60 14.49 -5.49
N ASP A 191 5.09 14.52 -6.71
CA ASP A 191 4.33 14.81 -7.94
C ASP A 191 4.00 13.57 -8.78
N GLY A 192 4.49 12.38 -8.36
CA GLY A 192 4.26 11.14 -9.08
C GLY A 192 2.91 10.48 -8.78
N TYR A 193 2.64 9.35 -9.45
CA TYR A 193 1.45 8.54 -9.17
C TYR A 193 1.48 7.99 -7.75
N TRP A 194 0.42 8.24 -7.00
CA TRP A 194 0.20 7.66 -5.68
C TRP A 194 -1.29 7.39 -5.45
N ASN A 195 -1.61 6.22 -4.91
CA ASN A 195 -2.98 5.89 -4.50
C ASN A 195 -2.97 4.96 -3.27
N ALA A 196 -3.85 5.22 -2.30
CA ALA A 196 -4.01 4.41 -1.09
C ALA A 196 -5.07 3.33 -1.32
N ILE A 197 -4.63 2.08 -1.42
CA ILE A 197 -5.53 0.93 -1.61
C ILE A 197 -6.17 0.44 -0.31
N GLY A 198 -5.65 0.86 0.85
CA GLY A 198 -6.19 0.52 2.18
C GLY A 198 -7.44 1.30 2.58
N THR A 199 -7.85 2.31 1.83
CA THR A 199 -9.02 3.15 2.15
C THR A 199 -10.36 2.52 1.84
N GLY A 200 -10.38 1.39 1.10
CA GLY A 200 -11.59 0.63 0.81
C GLY A 200 -11.53 -0.13 -0.52
N ILE A 201 -12.57 -0.93 -0.76
CA ILE A 201 -12.68 -1.77 -1.97
C ILE A 201 -12.69 -0.91 -3.25
N ALA A 202 -13.36 0.24 -3.21
CA ALA A 202 -13.41 1.15 -4.35
C ALA A 202 -12.00 1.63 -4.74
N ALA A 203 -11.20 2.07 -3.78
CA ALA A 203 -9.83 2.52 -4.04
C ALA A 203 -8.93 1.38 -4.57
N TYR A 204 -9.10 0.15 -4.05
CA TYR A 204 -8.42 -1.03 -4.59
C TYR A 204 -8.83 -1.30 -6.04
N PHE A 205 -10.13 -1.22 -6.34
CA PHE A 205 -10.65 -1.41 -7.69
C PHE A 205 -10.12 -0.33 -8.65
N GLU A 206 -10.30 0.94 -8.32
CA GLU A 206 -9.83 2.07 -9.12
C GLU A 206 -8.34 1.99 -9.41
N THR A 207 -7.54 1.68 -8.40
CA THR A 207 -6.08 1.54 -8.56
C THR A 207 -5.71 0.41 -9.52
N ASN A 208 -6.40 -0.73 -9.47
CA ASN A 208 -6.16 -1.82 -10.43
C ASN A 208 -6.58 -1.40 -11.86
N MET A 209 -7.72 -0.74 -12.01
CA MET A 209 -8.22 -0.27 -13.30
C MET A 209 -7.33 0.85 -13.90
N ASP A 210 -6.67 1.64 -13.05
CA ASP A 210 -5.70 2.64 -13.51
C ASP A 210 -4.55 2.01 -14.32
N PHE A 211 -4.17 0.76 -14.03
CA PHE A 211 -3.15 0.07 -14.81
C PHE A 211 -3.58 -0.29 -16.25
N LEU A 212 -4.87 -0.17 -16.59
CA LEU A 212 -5.33 -0.24 -17.98
C LEU A 212 -4.86 0.98 -18.78
N LYS A 213 -4.62 2.12 -18.13
CA LYS A 213 -4.08 3.33 -18.75
C LYS A 213 -2.60 3.11 -19.10
N LYS A 214 -2.26 3.43 -20.36
CA LYS A 214 -0.92 3.16 -20.89
C LYS A 214 0.19 3.90 -20.14
N ASP A 215 -0.02 5.17 -19.82
CA ASP A 215 0.93 6.03 -19.11
C ASP A 215 1.27 5.49 -17.72
N ILE A 216 0.26 5.11 -16.93
CA ILE A 216 0.46 4.52 -15.61
C ILE A 216 1.19 3.18 -15.72
N ARG A 217 0.75 2.31 -16.61
CA ARG A 217 1.38 1.02 -16.82
C ARG A 217 2.84 1.16 -17.26
N ASP A 218 3.14 2.04 -18.21
CA ASP A 218 4.49 2.28 -18.68
C ASP A 218 5.38 2.82 -17.55
N HIS A 219 4.88 3.75 -16.74
CA HIS A 219 5.60 4.28 -15.59
C HIS A 219 6.02 3.17 -14.61
N PHE A 220 5.15 2.22 -14.31
CA PHE A 220 5.46 1.17 -13.34
C PHE A 220 6.27 0.00 -13.93
N ILE A 221 6.00 -0.39 -15.17
CA ILE A 221 6.51 -1.64 -15.76
C ILE A 221 7.68 -1.39 -16.73
N ASN A 222 7.60 -0.35 -17.56
CA ASN A 222 8.53 -0.14 -18.67
C ASN A 222 9.59 0.91 -18.39
N GLU A 223 9.37 1.83 -17.45
CA GLU A 223 10.34 2.86 -17.10
C GLU A 223 11.27 2.40 -15.98
N TYR A 224 12.55 2.75 -16.10
CA TYR A 224 13.54 2.53 -15.03
C TYR A 224 13.31 3.53 -13.88
N PRO A 225 13.51 3.13 -12.61
CA PRO A 225 13.84 1.80 -12.11
C PRO A 225 12.64 0.84 -12.17
N TYR A 226 12.88 -0.40 -12.58
CA TYR A 226 11.83 -1.42 -12.64
C TYR A 226 11.37 -1.84 -11.24
N ILE A 227 10.09 -2.16 -11.12
CA ILE A 227 9.55 -2.71 -9.88
C ILE A 227 9.86 -4.20 -9.82
N GLU A 228 10.64 -4.60 -8.81
CA GLU A 228 10.94 -5.99 -8.53
C GLU A 228 9.70 -6.71 -7.99
N THR A 229 9.43 -7.89 -8.52
CA THR A 229 8.32 -8.74 -8.04
C THR A 229 8.70 -10.21 -8.11
N LYS A 230 8.07 -11.04 -7.28
CA LYS A 230 8.29 -12.49 -7.26
C LYS A 230 7.61 -13.12 -8.47
N PRO A 231 8.36 -13.66 -9.45
CA PRO A 231 7.78 -14.38 -10.57
C PRO A 231 7.14 -15.70 -10.09
N LYS A 232 6.14 -16.16 -10.82
CA LYS A 232 5.58 -17.50 -10.70
C LYS A 232 5.65 -18.16 -12.06
N ASP A 233 6.11 -19.41 -12.08
CA ASP A 233 6.22 -20.22 -13.29
C ASP A 233 4.83 -20.74 -13.68
N GLU A 234 4.13 -19.96 -14.48
CA GLU A 234 2.84 -20.29 -15.06
C GLU A 234 2.92 -20.25 -16.59
N PRO A 235 2.17 -21.09 -17.30
CA PRO A 235 2.14 -21.02 -18.76
C PRO A 235 1.57 -19.69 -19.24
N PRO A 236 1.83 -19.28 -20.49
CA PRO A 236 1.18 -18.11 -21.06
C PRO A 236 -0.34 -18.22 -21.03
N ALA A 237 -1.02 -17.08 -21.07
CA ALA A 237 -2.46 -17.05 -21.20
C ALA A 237 -2.90 -17.70 -22.55
N LYS A 238 -4.01 -18.45 -22.52
CA LYS A 238 -4.55 -19.15 -23.69
C LYS A 238 -5.90 -18.57 -24.10
N TYR A 239 -6.00 -18.20 -25.36
CA TYR A 239 -7.23 -17.70 -25.98
C TYR A 239 -7.76 -18.78 -26.93
N ASN A 240 -8.88 -19.40 -26.60
CA ASN A 240 -9.49 -20.42 -27.45
C ASN A 240 -10.30 -19.77 -28.57
N ARG A 241 -10.73 -20.58 -29.55
CA ARG A 241 -11.50 -20.10 -30.71
C ARG A 241 -12.83 -19.52 -30.24
N GLY A 242 -13.06 -18.23 -30.55
CA GLY A 242 -14.27 -17.49 -30.18
C GLY A 242 -14.13 -16.68 -28.88
N ALA A 243 -12.97 -16.75 -28.21
CA ALA A 243 -12.65 -15.82 -27.14
C ALA A 243 -12.44 -14.40 -27.69
N ASP A 244 -12.91 -13.41 -26.95
CA ASP A 244 -12.79 -11.99 -27.29
C ASP A 244 -12.33 -11.23 -26.03
N VAL A 245 -11.07 -10.81 -26.00
CA VAL A 245 -10.47 -10.13 -24.86
C VAL A 245 -9.92 -8.78 -25.32
N THR A 246 -10.54 -7.70 -24.83
CA THR A 246 -10.23 -6.34 -25.24
C THR A 246 -10.01 -5.44 -24.02
N ASP A 247 -9.15 -4.42 -24.17
CA ASP A 247 -8.84 -3.41 -23.15
C ASP A 247 -8.66 -4.01 -21.74
N SER A 248 -7.86 -5.08 -21.63
CA SER A 248 -7.74 -5.84 -20.39
C SER A 248 -6.28 -6.26 -20.12
N ILE A 249 -5.90 -6.33 -18.85
CA ILE A 249 -4.62 -6.90 -18.42
C ILE A 249 -4.86 -8.34 -17.98
N VAL A 250 -4.02 -9.25 -18.48
CA VAL A 250 -4.19 -10.69 -18.28
C VAL A 250 -2.95 -11.31 -17.65
N GLY A 251 -3.15 -12.01 -16.53
CA GLY A 251 -2.12 -12.80 -15.86
C GLY A 251 -1.84 -14.14 -16.54
N SER A 252 -0.64 -14.68 -16.32
CA SER A 252 -0.20 -15.97 -16.85
C SER A 252 -1.13 -17.12 -16.40
N GLY A 253 -1.24 -18.16 -17.23
CA GLY A 253 -2.07 -19.33 -16.94
C GLY A 253 -3.58 -19.13 -17.09
N ALA A 254 -4.04 -17.94 -17.50
CA ALA A 254 -5.46 -17.69 -17.75
C ALA A 254 -5.92 -18.37 -19.04
N ILE A 255 -7.18 -18.86 -19.08
CA ILE A 255 -7.78 -19.53 -20.23
C ILE A 255 -9.13 -18.89 -20.55
N PHE A 256 -9.32 -18.47 -21.79
CA PHE A 256 -10.51 -17.76 -22.24
C PHE A 256 -11.24 -18.55 -23.36
N ASP A 257 -12.52 -18.80 -23.13
CA ASP A 257 -13.51 -19.31 -24.09
C ASP A 257 -14.67 -18.30 -24.30
N GLY A 258 -14.74 -17.26 -23.48
CA GLY A 258 -15.75 -16.20 -23.47
C GLY A 258 -15.20 -14.81 -23.76
N LYS A 259 -15.97 -13.79 -23.40
CA LYS A 259 -15.64 -12.38 -23.62
C LYS A 259 -15.15 -11.73 -22.33
N VAL A 260 -14.10 -10.90 -22.45
CA VAL A 260 -13.59 -10.07 -21.35
C VAL A 260 -13.27 -8.67 -21.90
N GLU A 261 -13.80 -7.66 -21.27
CA GLU A 261 -13.67 -6.27 -21.70
C GLU A 261 -13.36 -5.37 -20.49
N HIS A 262 -12.42 -4.44 -20.64
CA HIS A 262 -12.06 -3.44 -19.64
C HIS A 262 -11.90 -4.04 -18.24
N SER A 263 -11.00 -5.04 -18.09
CA SER A 263 -10.90 -5.83 -16.87
C SER A 263 -9.45 -6.19 -16.53
N VAL A 264 -9.19 -6.42 -15.23
CA VAL A 264 -7.92 -6.94 -14.74
C VAL A 264 -8.09 -8.40 -14.34
N VAL A 265 -7.38 -9.28 -15.02
CA VAL A 265 -7.48 -10.73 -14.84
C VAL A 265 -6.18 -11.27 -14.26
N PHE A 266 -6.24 -11.80 -13.03
CA PHE A 266 -5.08 -12.41 -12.40
C PHE A 266 -4.77 -13.80 -12.95
N ARG A 267 -3.80 -14.48 -12.36
CA ARG A 267 -3.28 -15.76 -12.86
C ARG A 267 -4.31 -16.89 -12.75
N ARG A 268 -4.20 -17.88 -13.64
CA ARG A 268 -4.99 -19.14 -13.63
C ARG A 268 -6.51 -18.94 -13.65
N VAL A 269 -6.97 -17.79 -14.11
CA VAL A 269 -8.40 -17.53 -14.30
C VAL A 269 -8.93 -18.31 -15.49
N ARG A 270 -10.16 -18.82 -15.39
CA ARG A 270 -10.88 -19.45 -16.50
C ARG A 270 -12.17 -18.71 -16.77
N VAL A 271 -12.41 -18.36 -18.04
CA VAL A 271 -13.66 -17.75 -18.49
C VAL A 271 -14.31 -18.68 -19.49
N GLY A 272 -15.45 -19.26 -19.12
CA GLY A 272 -16.16 -20.28 -19.88
C GLY A 272 -16.81 -19.76 -21.15
N LYS A 273 -17.23 -20.69 -22.03
CA LYS A 273 -17.85 -20.38 -23.31
C LYS A 273 -19.15 -19.59 -23.12
N GLY A 274 -19.33 -18.53 -23.90
CA GLY A 274 -20.53 -17.68 -23.83
C GLY A 274 -20.58 -16.76 -22.60
N ALA A 275 -19.60 -16.84 -21.70
CA ALA A 275 -19.51 -15.92 -20.58
C ALA A 275 -19.06 -14.53 -21.07
N ALA A 276 -19.52 -13.47 -20.37
CA ALA A 276 -19.14 -12.10 -20.62
C ALA A 276 -18.76 -11.38 -19.31
N VAL A 277 -17.54 -10.90 -19.23
CA VAL A 277 -16.97 -10.16 -18.09
C VAL A 277 -16.63 -8.75 -18.54
N ARG A 278 -17.10 -7.75 -17.80
CA ARG A 278 -16.82 -6.33 -18.09
C ARG A 278 -16.52 -5.58 -16.82
N ASN A 279 -15.64 -4.58 -16.92
CA ASN A 279 -15.32 -3.65 -15.84
C ASN A 279 -15.11 -4.38 -14.49
N SER A 280 -14.22 -5.38 -14.47
CA SER A 280 -14.12 -6.31 -13.35
C SER A 280 -12.68 -6.66 -13.02
N ILE A 281 -12.44 -7.05 -11.78
CA ILE A 281 -11.19 -7.69 -11.35
C ILE A 281 -11.47 -9.15 -11.06
N LEU A 282 -10.81 -10.04 -11.78
CA LEU A 282 -10.87 -11.49 -11.55
C LEU A 282 -9.63 -11.92 -10.77
N MET A 283 -9.84 -12.38 -9.54
CA MET A 283 -8.77 -12.81 -8.65
C MET A 283 -8.14 -14.14 -9.10
N GLU A 284 -6.96 -14.45 -8.58
CA GLU A 284 -6.18 -15.64 -8.93
C GLU A 284 -7.01 -16.93 -8.78
N GLY A 285 -7.02 -17.75 -9.83
CA GLY A 285 -7.72 -19.04 -9.86
C GLY A 285 -9.24 -18.97 -10.01
N CYS A 286 -9.80 -17.77 -10.23
CA CYS A 286 -11.23 -17.59 -10.43
C CYS A 286 -11.75 -18.38 -11.64
N GLN A 287 -12.94 -18.98 -11.53
CA GLN A 287 -13.58 -19.72 -12.60
C GLN A 287 -14.96 -19.13 -12.89
N ILE A 288 -15.13 -18.57 -14.08
CA ILE A 288 -16.41 -18.08 -14.60
C ILE A 288 -17.00 -19.21 -15.46
N GLY A 289 -18.17 -19.69 -15.09
CA GLY A 289 -18.86 -20.77 -15.79
C GLY A 289 -19.35 -20.34 -17.18
N GLU A 290 -19.85 -21.32 -17.94
CA GLU A 290 -20.40 -21.08 -19.28
C GLU A 290 -21.66 -20.20 -19.21
N ASN A 291 -21.81 -19.30 -20.20
CA ASN A 291 -22.96 -18.41 -20.36
C ASN A 291 -23.25 -17.48 -19.16
N GLN A 292 -22.29 -17.34 -18.24
CA GLN A 292 -22.39 -16.39 -17.14
C GLN A 292 -22.08 -14.96 -17.61
N GLN A 293 -22.79 -14.00 -17.06
CA GLN A 293 -22.53 -12.57 -17.29
C GLN A 293 -22.21 -11.91 -15.96
N SER A 294 -21.17 -11.06 -15.92
CA SER A 294 -20.99 -10.17 -14.80
C SER A 294 -22.14 -9.16 -14.81
N LYS A 295 -23.08 -9.29 -13.87
CA LYS A 295 -24.18 -8.32 -13.73
C LYS A 295 -23.65 -7.09 -13.01
N THR A 296 -23.86 -5.95 -13.63
CA THR A 296 -23.76 -4.64 -12.97
C THR A 296 -24.90 -4.53 -11.96
N HIS A 297 -24.61 -4.64 -10.66
CA HIS A 297 -25.58 -4.28 -9.63
C HIS A 297 -25.16 -2.95 -8.98
N PRO A 298 -26.08 -2.04 -8.73
CA PRO A 298 -25.81 -0.84 -7.95
C PRO A 298 -25.59 -1.24 -6.49
N GLY A 299 -24.36 -1.13 -6.04
CA GLY A 299 -23.95 -1.54 -4.70
C GLY A 299 -22.87 -2.64 -4.74
N VAL A 300 -22.04 -2.70 -3.71
CA VAL A 300 -21.07 -3.77 -3.55
C VAL A 300 -21.83 -5.03 -3.15
N GLU A 301 -22.23 -5.85 -4.10
CA GLU A 301 -22.79 -7.18 -3.81
C GLU A 301 -21.73 -8.26 -3.98
N HIS A 302 -21.45 -8.93 -2.85
CA HIS A 302 -20.76 -10.21 -2.84
C HIS A 302 -21.68 -11.26 -3.45
N GLN A 303 -21.57 -11.53 -4.74
CA GLN A 303 -22.20 -12.73 -5.31
C GLN A 303 -21.22 -13.91 -5.26
N THR A 304 -21.59 -14.90 -4.52
CA THR A 304 -21.32 -16.36 -4.49
C THR A 304 -20.07 -16.96 -5.15
N ALA A 305 -19.19 -16.18 -5.75
CA ALA A 305 -17.83 -16.60 -6.10
C ALA A 305 -16.84 -15.64 -5.41
N PRO A 306 -15.99 -16.11 -4.50
CA PRO A 306 -15.03 -15.26 -3.77
C PRO A 306 -13.93 -14.65 -4.66
N CYS A 307 -14.11 -14.66 -5.96
CA CYS A 307 -13.11 -14.37 -6.98
C CYS A 307 -13.40 -13.14 -7.83
N LEU A 308 -14.58 -12.55 -7.76
CA LEU A 308 -15.00 -11.44 -8.61
C LEU A 308 -15.17 -10.16 -7.79
N LEU A 309 -14.42 -9.13 -8.11
CA LEU A 309 -14.64 -7.77 -7.61
C LEU A 309 -15.21 -6.92 -8.74
N HIS A 310 -16.43 -6.46 -8.58
CA HIS A 310 -17.12 -5.57 -9.49
C HIS A 310 -17.65 -4.38 -8.72
N VAL A 311 -17.31 -3.16 -9.16
CA VAL A 311 -17.77 -1.90 -8.55
C VAL A 311 -18.60 -1.16 -9.59
N THR A 312 -19.82 -0.79 -9.22
CA THR A 312 -20.67 0.06 -10.04
C THR A 312 -20.61 1.49 -9.54
N GLU A 313 -20.59 2.44 -10.46
CA GLU A 313 -20.75 3.84 -10.12
C GLU A 313 -22.16 4.06 -9.55
N SER A 314 -22.25 4.38 -8.27
CA SER A 314 -23.48 4.88 -7.65
C SER A 314 -23.17 6.16 -6.88
N PRO A 315 -24.09 7.13 -6.86
CA PRO A 315 -23.86 8.40 -6.18
C PRO A 315 -23.69 8.22 -4.67
N PRO A 316 -23.04 9.15 -3.99
CA PRO A 316 -22.69 9.01 -2.59
C PRO A 316 -23.94 9.11 -1.70
N SER A 317 -24.38 8.01 -1.14
CA SER A 317 -25.29 7.98 -0.01
C SER A 317 -25.02 6.80 0.90
N GLN A 318 -24.64 7.16 2.12
CA GLN A 318 -24.71 6.41 3.36
C GLN A 318 -23.64 5.33 3.65
N SER A 319 -22.93 5.62 4.71
CA SER A 319 -22.10 4.79 5.57
C SER A 319 -22.51 3.31 5.63
N ALA A 320 -21.64 2.44 5.17
CA ALA A 320 -21.60 1.05 5.62
C ALA A 320 -20.17 0.72 6.05
N CYS A 321 -19.96 0.70 7.37
CA CYS A 321 -18.78 0.12 7.99
C CYS A 321 -18.82 -1.39 7.76
N GLY A 322 -18.11 -1.88 6.74
CA GLY A 322 -17.99 -3.29 6.42
C GLY A 322 -16.67 -3.84 6.97
N THR A 323 -16.77 -4.65 8.01
CA THR A 323 -15.66 -5.44 8.55
C THR A 323 -15.18 -6.40 7.46
N PHE A 324 -13.95 -6.25 7.00
CA PHE A 324 -13.30 -7.19 6.09
C PHE A 324 -13.05 -8.51 6.80
N LEU A 325 -13.85 -9.52 6.53
CA LEU A 325 -13.52 -10.91 6.76
C LEU A 325 -12.87 -11.48 5.49
N TRP A 326 -11.56 -11.67 5.53
CA TRP A 326 -10.85 -12.50 4.57
C TRP A 326 -11.36 -13.94 4.73
N PRO A 327 -11.69 -14.67 3.66
CA PRO A 327 -12.21 -16.01 3.81
C PRO A 327 -11.18 -16.90 4.50
N ALA A 328 -11.53 -17.41 5.66
CA ALA A 328 -10.88 -18.56 6.27
C ALA A 328 -11.31 -19.79 5.46
N GLY A 329 -10.34 -20.54 4.92
CA GLY A 329 -10.63 -21.85 4.36
C GLY A 329 -9.88 -22.13 3.07
N TYR A 330 -8.59 -22.51 3.17
CA TYR A 330 -8.05 -23.55 2.32
C TYR A 330 -8.06 -24.83 3.16
N PRO A 331 -8.63 -25.95 2.66
CA PRO A 331 -8.40 -27.26 3.26
C PRO A 331 -6.93 -27.63 3.13
N GLU A 332 -6.47 -28.43 4.07
CA GLU A 332 -5.10 -28.95 4.25
C GLU A 332 -4.51 -29.57 2.98
#